data_3cc5a347f8e5f4545cd8e02e374f2a4b
#
_entry.id   3cc5a347f8e5f4545cd8e02e374f2a4b
#
_cell.length_a   1.000
_cell.length_b   1.000
_cell.length_c   1.000
_cell.angle_alpha   90.00
_cell.angle_beta   90.00
_cell.angle_gamma   90.00
#
_symmetry.space_group_name_H-M   'P 1'
#
loop_
_entity.id
_entity.type
_entity.pdbx_description
1 polymer ?
#
loop_
_entity_poly.entity_id
_entity_poly.type
_entity_poly.pdbx_seq_one_letter_code
_entity_poly.pdbx_strand_id
1 'polypeptide(L)'
;MDHKRSDRLGELLLEFVSELLTKEISDPRIRPLTLTKAEVSKDLKHARIYFTLLMGDEGKQGVLAGLKSASGFIRAKIGKELKLRFVPSLDFIHDDTQSDVQRIEELLKQIKKDR
;
A
#
# COMPACT_ATOMS: atom_id res chain seq x y z
N MET A 1 2.79 22.05 14.57
CA MET A 1 2.50 21.47 13.25
C MET A 1 3.53 20.45 12.87
N ASP A 2 3.35 19.25 13.31
CA ASP A 2 4.38 18.27 13.06
C ASP A 2 3.92 17.19 12.14
N HIS A 3 3.94 17.50 10.86
CA HIS A 3 3.88 16.49 9.84
C HIS A 3 5.15 15.63 9.80
N LYS A 4 6.22 16.08 10.48
CA LYS A 4 7.50 15.38 10.47
C LYS A 4 7.44 13.99 11.09
N ARG A 5 6.73 13.84 12.20
CA ARG A 5 6.60 12.53 12.86
C ARG A 5 5.77 11.57 12.03
N SER A 6 4.64 12.03 11.53
CA SER A 6 3.78 11.20 10.70
C SER A 6 4.45 10.83 9.39
N ASP A 7 5.17 11.77 8.77
CA ASP A 7 5.91 11.51 7.53
C ASP A 7 7.02 10.48 7.74
N ARG A 8 7.79 10.62 8.83
CA ARG A 8 8.85 9.66 9.16
C ARG A 8 8.30 8.27 9.42
N LEU A 9 7.21 8.20 10.17
CA LEU A 9 6.59 6.91 10.44
C LEU A 9 6.07 6.30 9.15
N GLY A 10 5.47 7.11 8.27
CA GLY A 10 5.01 6.64 6.98
C GLY A 10 6.14 6.03 6.14
N GLU A 11 7.29 6.69 6.08
CA GLU A 11 8.45 6.17 5.36
C GLU A 11 8.95 4.86 5.95
N LEU A 12 9.04 4.78 7.27
CA LEU A 12 9.45 3.57 7.95
C LEU A 12 8.48 2.42 7.71
N LEU A 13 7.18 2.70 7.78
CA LEU A 13 6.16 1.68 7.54
C LEU A 13 6.21 1.18 6.11
N LEU A 14 6.38 2.08 5.16
CA LEU A 14 6.46 1.71 3.74
C LEU A 14 7.59 0.73 3.50
N GLU A 15 8.77 1.03 4.00
CA GLU A 15 9.94 0.17 3.84
C GLU A 15 9.77 -1.15 4.59
N PHE A 16 9.34 -1.08 5.84
CA PHE A 16 9.22 -2.25 6.70
C PHE A 16 8.15 -3.23 6.18
N VAL A 17 6.97 -2.71 5.85
CA VAL A 17 5.87 -3.56 5.35
C VAL A 17 6.21 -4.15 3.99
N SER A 18 6.89 -3.39 3.13
CA SER A 18 7.35 -3.91 1.84
C SER A 18 8.25 -5.14 2.02
N GLU A 19 9.18 -5.07 2.95
CA GLU A 19 10.06 -6.20 3.25
C GLU A 19 9.30 -7.39 3.83
N LEU A 20 8.37 -7.13 4.75
CA LEU A 20 7.56 -8.19 5.34
C LEU A 20 6.75 -8.95 4.30
N LEU A 21 6.13 -8.23 3.38
CA LEU A 21 5.32 -8.83 2.33
C LEU A 21 6.15 -9.73 1.42
N THR A 22 7.41 -9.35 1.20
CA THR A 22 8.29 -10.13 0.35
C THR A 22 8.88 -11.33 1.08
N LYS A 23 9.31 -11.16 2.33
CA LYS A 23 10.11 -12.16 3.04
C LYS A 23 9.34 -13.07 3.96
N GLU A 24 8.27 -12.59 4.60
CA GLU A 24 7.64 -13.34 5.68
C GLU A 24 6.17 -13.67 5.45
N ILE A 25 5.54 -13.07 4.46
CA ILE A 25 4.12 -13.32 4.21
C ILE A 25 3.97 -14.15 2.94
N SER A 26 3.41 -15.35 3.11
CA SER A 26 3.16 -16.26 2.01
C SER A 26 1.67 -16.56 1.96
N ASP A 27 0.94 -15.75 1.23
CA ASP A 27 -0.49 -15.92 1.00
C ASP A 27 -0.72 -15.94 -0.51
N PRO A 28 -1.27 -17.04 -1.05
CA PRO A 28 -1.47 -17.15 -2.51
C PRO A 28 -2.42 -16.12 -3.07
N ARG A 29 -3.24 -15.47 -2.24
CA ARG A 29 -4.12 -14.39 -2.69
C ARG A 29 -3.34 -13.11 -2.95
N ILE A 30 -2.19 -12.94 -2.29
CA ILE A 30 -1.36 -11.73 -2.45
C ILE A 30 -0.46 -11.91 -3.65
N ARG A 31 -0.84 -11.30 -4.76
CA ARG A 31 -0.07 -11.30 -6.00
C ARG A 31 1.05 -10.29 -5.93
N PRO A 32 2.04 -10.36 -6.84
CA PRO A 32 3.12 -9.37 -6.84
C PRO A 32 2.59 -7.95 -6.87
N LEU A 33 3.03 -7.15 -5.92
CA LEU A 33 2.59 -5.78 -5.76
C LEU A 33 3.75 -4.89 -5.33
N THR A 34 3.57 -3.59 -5.48
CA THR A 34 4.50 -2.59 -4.99
C THR A 34 3.74 -1.63 -4.09
N LEU A 35 4.28 -1.37 -2.90
CA LEU A 35 3.74 -0.32 -2.05
C LEU A 35 4.23 1.02 -2.57
N THR A 36 3.30 1.94 -2.82
CA THR A 36 3.62 3.23 -3.45
C THR A 36 3.80 4.36 -2.46
N LYS A 37 3.00 4.38 -1.39
CA LYS A 37 3.13 5.39 -0.35
C LYS A 37 2.42 4.93 0.92
N ALA A 38 2.78 5.55 2.03
CA ALA A 38 2.10 5.36 3.30
C ALA A 38 1.78 6.73 3.89
N GLU A 39 0.52 6.94 4.22
CA GLU A 39 0.05 8.16 4.85
C GLU A 39 -0.36 7.86 6.28
N VAL A 40 0.28 8.52 7.23
CA VAL A 40 -0.02 8.35 8.65
C VAL A 40 -0.73 9.59 9.17
N SER A 41 -1.80 9.38 9.94
CA SER A 41 -2.53 10.49 10.55
C SER A 41 -1.65 11.24 11.55
N LYS A 42 -1.98 12.51 11.81
CA LYS A 42 -1.21 13.36 12.71
C LYS A 42 -1.09 12.77 14.11
N ASP A 43 -2.13 12.09 14.57
CA ASP A 43 -2.14 11.46 15.89
C ASP A 43 -1.41 10.11 15.91
N LEU A 44 -0.89 9.67 14.75
CA LEU A 44 -0.16 8.42 14.57
C LEU A 44 -0.99 7.17 14.83
N LYS A 45 -2.31 7.29 14.81
CA LYS A 45 -3.21 6.17 15.11
C LYS A 45 -3.65 5.39 13.88
N HIS A 46 -3.60 6.00 12.70
CA HIS A 46 -4.08 5.40 11.45
C HIS A 46 -3.04 5.54 10.37
N ALA A 47 -2.82 4.46 9.63
CA ALA A 47 -1.93 4.46 8.48
C ALA A 47 -2.65 3.91 7.27
N ARG A 48 -2.59 4.62 6.16
CA ARG A 48 -3.07 4.17 4.86
C ARG A 48 -1.88 3.78 4.01
N ILE A 49 -1.87 2.55 3.56
CA ILE A 49 -0.78 2.03 2.75
C ILE A 49 -1.32 1.74 1.36
N TYR A 50 -0.80 2.45 0.37
CA TYR A 50 -1.23 2.35 -1.02
C TYR A 50 -0.37 1.36 -1.77
N PHE A 51 -0.99 0.60 -2.66
CA PHE A 51 -0.27 -0.39 -3.45
C PHE A 51 -0.75 -0.42 -4.89
N THR A 52 0.12 -0.87 -5.78
CA THR A 52 -0.22 -1.18 -7.16
C THR A 52 0.08 -2.65 -7.43
N LEU A 53 -0.67 -3.25 -8.34
CA LEU A 53 -0.46 -4.64 -8.74
C LEU A 53 0.44 -4.67 -9.98
N LEU A 54 1.48 -5.52 -9.95
CA LEU A 54 2.44 -5.59 -11.03
C LEU A 54 1.93 -6.35 -12.25
N MET A 55 0.94 -7.24 -12.04
CA MET A 55 0.41 -8.09 -13.10
C MET A 55 -1.00 -7.70 -13.53
N GLY A 56 -1.36 -6.41 -13.37
CA GLY A 56 -2.70 -5.92 -13.71
C GLY A 56 -3.66 -6.01 -12.53
N ASP A 57 -4.84 -5.41 -12.69
CA ASP A 57 -5.81 -5.26 -11.60
C ASP A 57 -6.66 -6.50 -11.34
N GLU A 58 -6.49 -7.54 -12.14
CA GLU A 58 -7.18 -8.79 -11.93
C GLU A 58 -6.74 -9.43 -10.62
N GLY A 59 -7.70 -9.84 -9.80
CA GLY A 59 -7.40 -10.40 -8.50
C GLY A 59 -7.24 -9.39 -7.38
N LYS A 60 -7.53 -8.11 -7.64
CA LYS A 60 -7.45 -7.04 -6.66
C LYS A 60 -8.20 -7.36 -5.36
N GLN A 61 -9.40 -7.92 -5.47
CA GLN A 61 -10.20 -8.27 -4.29
C GLN A 61 -9.54 -9.35 -3.44
N GLY A 62 -8.92 -10.33 -4.08
CA GLY A 62 -8.16 -11.35 -3.37
C GLY A 62 -6.95 -10.79 -2.65
N VAL A 63 -6.24 -9.87 -3.30
CA VAL A 63 -5.10 -9.19 -2.69
C VAL A 63 -5.54 -8.39 -1.46
N LEU A 64 -6.61 -7.62 -1.58
CA LEU A 64 -7.15 -6.85 -0.45
C LEU A 64 -7.54 -7.77 0.71
N ALA A 65 -8.20 -8.88 0.42
CA ALA A 65 -8.57 -9.85 1.46
C ALA A 65 -7.34 -10.45 2.12
N GLY A 66 -6.31 -10.78 1.33
CA GLY A 66 -5.06 -11.32 1.86
C GLY A 66 -4.33 -10.33 2.75
N LEU A 67 -4.23 -9.08 2.31
CA LEU A 67 -3.59 -8.02 3.10
C LEU A 67 -4.35 -7.77 4.41
N LYS A 68 -5.67 -7.76 4.35
CA LYS A 68 -6.51 -7.60 5.53
C LYS A 68 -6.27 -8.75 6.52
N SER A 69 -6.22 -9.98 6.02
CA SER A 69 -5.93 -11.14 6.87
C SER A 69 -4.55 -11.07 7.49
N ALA A 70 -3.57 -10.52 6.78
CA ALA A 70 -2.19 -10.41 7.25
C ALA A 70 -1.97 -9.22 8.18
N SER A 71 -2.92 -8.28 8.28
CA SER A 71 -2.70 -7.02 9.00
C SER A 71 -2.40 -7.21 10.48
N GLY A 72 -2.99 -8.21 11.14
CA GLY A 72 -2.68 -8.52 12.53
C GLY A 72 -1.23 -8.93 12.72
N PHE A 73 -0.74 -9.80 11.86
CA PHE A 73 0.65 -10.23 11.86
C PHE A 73 1.60 -9.05 11.58
N ILE A 74 1.24 -8.25 10.58
CA ILE A 74 2.05 -7.07 10.20
C ILE A 74 2.13 -6.09 11.37
N ARG A 75 1.00 -5.79 12.01
CA ARG A 75 0.97 -4.88 13.16
C ARG A 75 1.79 -5.39 14.33
N ALA A 76 1.72 -6.69 14.61
CA ALA A 76 2.53 -7.29 15.67
C ALA A 76 4.02 -7.13 15.38
N LYS A 77 4.44 -7.35 14.14
CA LYS A 77 5.83 -7.17 13.75
C LYS A 77 6.26 -5.71 13.82
N ILE A 78 5.40 -4.80 13.39
CA ILE A 78 5.68 -3.36 13.50
C ILE A 78 5.94 -2.97 14.95
N GLY A 79 5.06 -3.38 15.85
CA GLY A 79 5.20 -3.06 17.27
C GLY A 79 6.49 -3.59 17.87
N LYS A 80 6.85 -4.81 17.50
CA LYS A 80 8.06 -5.47 18.02
C LYS A 80 9.34 -4.88 17.43
N GLU A 81 9.40 -4.75 16.11
CA GLU A 81 10.63 -4.36 15.43
C GLU A 81 10.89 -2.86 15.47
N LEU A 82 9.84 -2.05 15.35
CA LEU A 82 9.98 -0.60 15.37
C LEU A 82 9.82 -0.02 16.77
N LYS A 83 9.56 -0.87 17.76
CA LYS A 83 9.44 -0.49 19.17
C LYS A 83 8.46 0.65 19.40
N LEU A 84 7.34 0.61 18.69
CA LEU A 84 6.30 1.62 18.83
C LEU A 84 5.44 1.34 20.05
N ARG A 85 5.16 2.37 20.83
CA ARG A 85 4.26 2.29 21.98
C ARG A 85 2.84 1.99 21.53
N PHE A 86 2.42 2.65 20.45
CA PHE A 86 1.12 2.43 19.83
C PHE A 86 1.34 2.10 18.36
N VAL A 87 0.75 0.99 17.92
CA VAL A 87 0.82 0.60 16.51
C VAL A 87 -0.41 1.14 15.81
N PRO A 88 -0.24 1.91 14.74
CA PRO A 88 -1.41 2.44 14.03
C PRO A 88 -2.24 1.32 13.40
N SER A 89 -3.53 1.57 13.21
CA SER A 89 -4.34 0.70 12.38
C SER A 89 -3.86 0.81 10.94
N LEU A 90 -3.96 -0.29 10.18
CA LEU A 90 -3.50 -0.32 8.79
C LEU A 90 -4.67 -0.49 7.85
N ASP A 91 -4.77 0.39 6.87
CA ASP A 91 -5.70 0.26 5.75
C ASP A 91 -4.89 0.15 4.47
N PHE A 92 -5.10 -0.93 3.73
CA PHE A 92 -4.45 -1.12 2.43
C PHE A 92 -5.39 -0.65 1.34
N ILE A 93 -4.90 0.25 0.50
CA ILE A 93 -5.70 0.90 -0.53
C ILE A 93 -5.04 0.70 -1.89
N HIS A 94 -5.81 0.23 -2.85
CA HIS A 94 -5.31 0.10 -4.22
C HIS A 94 -5.15 1.48 -4.84
N ASP A 95 -3.94 1.75 -5.32
CA ASP A 95 -3.61 3.04 -5.93
C ASP A 95 -3.94 2.99 -7.43
N ASP A 96 -5.04 3.62 -7.82
CA ASP A 96 -5.51 3.62 -9.20
C ASP A 96 -4.89 4.75 -10.04
N THR A 97 -4.02 5.58 -9.43
CA THR A 97 -3.46 6.74 -10.12
C THR A 97 -2.82 6.38 -11.45
N GLN A 98 -2.08 5.30 -11.48
CA GLN A 98 -1.39 4.85 -12.67
C GLN A 98 -2.37 4.34 -13.73
N SER A 99 -3.43 3.65 -13.32
CA SER A 99 -4.47 3.18 -14.21
C SER A 99 -5.23 4.34 -14.86
N ASP A 100 -5.49 5.40 -14.08
CA ASP A 100 -6.17 6.59 -14.59
C ASP A 100 -5.31 7.31 -15.63
N VAL A 101 -4.02 7.42 -15.38
CA VAL A 101 -3.09 8.02 -16.33
C VAL A 101 -3.05 7.22 -17.63
N GLN A 102 -3.00 5.91 -17.53
CA GLN A 102 -3.02 5.03 -18.71
C GLN A 102 -4.31 5.15 -19.50
N ARG A 103 -5.44 5.26 -18.82
CA ARG A 103 -6.73 5.46 -19.49
C ARG A 103 -6.76 6.77 -20.27
N ILE A 104 -6.24 7.83 -19.66
CA ILE A 104 -6.18 9.14 -20.31
C ILE A 104 -5.28 9.05 -21.54
N GLU A 105 -4.13 8.40 -21.43
CA GLU A 105 -3.22 8.24 -22.57
C GLU A 105 -3.86 7.44 -23.70
N GLU A 106 -4.59 6.37 -23.38
CA GLU A 106 -5.28 5.57 -24.37
C GLU A 106 -6.37 6.36 -25.08
N LEU A 107 -7.13 7.16 -24.33
CA LEU A 107 -8.15 8.03 -24.91
C LEU A 107 -7.54 9.06 -25.85
N LEU A 108 -6.41 9.65 -25.46
CA LEU A 108 -5.70 10.61 -26.30
C LEU A 108 -5.18 9.96 -27.60
N LYS A 109 -4.71 8.73 -27.51
CA LYS A 109 -4.27 7.99 -28.69
C LYS A 109 -5.42 7.71 -29.65
N GLN A 110 -6.61 7.37 -29.15
CA GLN A 110 -7.80 7.17 -29.95
C GLN A 110 -8.21 8.45 -30.67
N ILE A 111 -8.18 9.57 -29.98
CA ILE A 111 -8.51 10.87 -30.57
C ILE A 111 -7.53 11.21 -31.70
N LYS A 112 -6.26 10.90 -31.55
CA LYS A 112 -5.26 11.10 -32.61
C LYS A 112 -5.45 10.21 -33.80
N LYS A 113 -5.97 9.00 -33.62
CA LYS A 113 -6.25 8.07 -34.72
C LYS A 113 -7.46 8.46 -35.55
N ASP A 114 -8.43 9.11 -34.93
CA ASP A 114 -9.67 9.53 -35.58
C ASP A 114 -9.52 10.85 -36.36
N ARG A 115 -8.34 11.43 -36.39
CA ARG A 115 -8.04 12.61 -37.20
C ARG A 115 -7.42 12.15 -38.52
#